data_4418ee43f2d98db3219499a3e7d6a0cb
#
_entry.id   4418ee43f2d98db3219499a3e7d6a0cb
#
_cell.length_a   1.000
_cell.length_b   1.000
_cell.length_c   1.000
_cell.angle_alpha   90.00
_cell.angle_beta   90.00
_cell.angle_gamma   90.00
#
_symmetry.space_group_name_H-M   'P 1'
#
loop_
_entity.id
_entity.type
_entity.pdbx_description
1 polymer ?
#
loop_
_entity_poly.entity_id
_entity_poly.type
_entity_poly.pdbx_seq_one_letter_code
_entity_poly.pdbx_strand_id
1 'polypeptide(L)'
;MNSLVLLLVCIAILICGYIFYGRWLCKQWGVGESDTPTPAHELEDGVDYVPAKAPVLMGHHFSSIAGAGPITGPIGAAIFGWVPVVLWVLIGGIFFGGVHDFGALFASLRHKGQSIGEIISVNMGKRAKRLFIIFAYLTLILVVAAFASIVAGTFGTTNAAGAAVSEAVKDTNASVAMVSLAIIFGFLVYRRNVPMGAATIIGVLAIVACMAIGMTFHPIYLSYKVWMIIVGLYIAIASVTPVWILLQPRDYLSSFLLYAMLA
;
A
#
# COMPACT_ATOMS: atom_id res chain seq x y z
N MET A 1 24.86 7.60 20.01
CA MET A 1 25.21 7.48 18.58
C MET A 1 24.43 8.55 17.84
N ASN A 2 25.03 9.26 16.89
CA ASN A 2 24.30 10.28 16.13
C ASN A 2 23.25 9.59 15.26
N SER A 3 21.98 10.04 15.33
CA SER A 3 20.86 9.46 14.57
C SER A 3 21.08 9.50 13.05
N LEU A 4 21.77 10.53 12.55
CA LEU A 4 22.16 10.61 11.15
C LEU A 4 23.11 9.49 10.73
N VAL A 5 24.12 9.19 11.56
CA VAL A 5 25.06 8.10 11.28
C VAL A 5 24.34 6.76 11.30
N LEU A 6 23.44 6.55 12.26
CA LEU A 6 22.61 5.33 12.31
C LEU A 6 21.78 5.18 11.03
N LEU A 7 21.10 6.23 10.60
CA LEU A 7 20.29 6.24 9.39
C LEU A 7 21.14 5.88 8.16
N LEU A 8 22.29 6.54 7.97
CA LEU A 8 23.17 6.28 6.82
C LEU A 8 23.70 4.83 6.81
N VAL A 9 24.05 4.29 7.97
CA VAL A 9 24.47 2.87 8.08
C VAL A 9 23.33 1.93 7.74
N CYS A 10 22.12 2.18 8.23
CA CYS A 10 20.94 1.37 7.89
C CYS A 10 20.64 1.41 6.38
N ILE A 11 20.69 2.58 5.76
CA ILE A 11 20.48 2.73 4.31
C ILE A 11 21.56 1.95 3.54
N ALA A 12 22.83 2.06 3.94
CA ALA A 12 23.91 1.32 3.30
C ALA A 12 23.70 -0.20 3.39
N ILE A 13 23.30 -0.72 4.55
CA ILE A 13 22.99 -2.15 4.75
C ILE A 13 21.83 -2.58 3.85
N LEU A 14 20.74 -1.81 3.76
CA LEU A 14 19.61 -2.11 2.91
C LEU A 14 19.99 -2.12 1.42
N ILE A 15 20.80 -1.16 0.96
CA ILE A 15 21.32 -1.12 -0.40
C ILE A 15 22.22 -2.34 -0.67
N CYS A 16 23.09 -2.71 0.25
CA CYS A 16 23.90 -3.92 0.12
C CYS A 16 23.02 -5.19 0.06
N GLY A 17 22.00 -5.28 0.91
CA GLY A 17 21.01 -6.36 0.87
C GLY A 17 20.31 -6.45 -0.50
N TYR A 18 19.87 -5.33 -1.03
CA TYR A 18 19.25 -5.27 -2.35
C TYR A 18 20.21 -5.72 -3.47
N ILE A 19 21.45 -5.18 -3.49
CA ILE A 19 22.40 -5.46 -4.56
C ILE A 19 22.92 -6.90 -4.50
N PHE A 20 23.36 -7.36 -3.35
CA PHE A 20 24.02 -8.68 -3.23
C PHE A 20 23.00 -9.78 -3.01
N TYR A 21 22.16 -9.66 -2.00
CA TYR A 21 21.20 -10.70 -1.67
C TYR A 21 20.05 -10.79 -2.67
N GLY A 22 19.54 -9.66 -3.14
CA GLY A 22 18.52 -9.61 -4.18
C GLY A 22 19.01 -10.24 -5.50
N ARG A 23 20.24 -9.93 -5.96
CA ARG A 23 20.83 -10.57 -7.14
C ARG A 23 21.05 -12.07 -6.97
N TRP A 24 21.47 -12.48 -5.78
CA TRP A 24 21.62 -13.89 -5.46
C TRP A 24 20.28 -14.63 -5.54
N LEU A 25 19.21 -14.07 -4.96
CA LEU A 25 17.85 -14.61 -5.07
C LEU A 25 17.36 -14.71 -6.51
N CYS A 26 17.55 -13.65 -7.31
CA CYS A 26 17.20 -13.66 -8.72
C CYS A 26 17.89 -14.82 -9.46
N LYS A 27 19.17 -15.02 -9.19
CA LYS A 27 19.94 -16.13 -9.79
C LYS A 27 19.42 -17.50 -9.32
N GLN A 28 19.10 -17.66 -8.03
CA GLN A 28 18.60 -18.93 -7.49
C GLN A 28 17.23 -19.30 -8.06
N TRP A 29 16.37 -18.31 -8.26
CA TRP A 29 15.02 -18.55 -8.78
C TRP A 29 14.92 -18.50 -10.29
N GLY A 30 16.03 -18.27 -10.98
CA GLY A 30 16.06 -18.18 -12.44
C GLY A 30 15.26 -17.00 -12.98
N VAL A 31 15.25 -15.88 -12.24
CA VAL A 31 14.71 -14.63 -12.70
C VAL A 31 15.77 -14.04 -13.62
N GLY A 32 15.66 -14.33 -14.91
CA GLY A 32 16.51 -13.79 -15.97
C GLY A 32 15.81 -12.66 -16.71
N GLU A 33 16.55 -12.00 -17.59
CA GLU A 33 16.00 -11.17 -18.64
C GLU A 33 15.25 -12.10 -19.60
N SER A 34 13.97 -12.32 -19.37
CA SER A 34 13.14 -13.07 -20.31
C SER A 34 12.32 -12.06 -21.11
N ASP A 35 12.40 -12.16 -22.43
CA ASP A 35 11.56 -11.41 -23.36
C ASP A 35 10.09 -11.87 -23.34
N THR A 36 9.72 -12.76 -22.40
CA THR A 36 8.36 -13.24 -22.26
C THR A 36 7.45 -12.13 -21.73
N PRO A 37 6.34 -11.85 -22.41
CA PRO A 37 5.40 -10.85 -21.95
C PRO A 37 4.83 -11.24 -20.57
N THR A 38 4.52 -10.23 -19.76
CA THR A 38 3.88 -10.49 -18.47
C THR A 38 2.43 -10.96 -18.67
N PRO A 39 1.84 -11.67 -17.70
CA PRO A 39 0.44 -12.13 -17.80
C PRO A 39 -0.56 -11.02 -18.13
N ALA A 40 -0.32 -9.79 -17.66
CA ALA A 40 -1.17 -8.66 -17.96
C ALA A 40 -1.17 -8.27 -19.45
N HIS A 41 -0.08 -8.52 -20.18
CA HIS A 41 0.00 -8.29 -21.63
C HIS A 41 -0.45 -9.49 -22.44
N GLU A 42 -0.19 -10.72 -21.93
CA GLU A 42 -0.53 -11.96 -22.64
C GLU A 42 -2.04 -12.25 -22.59
N LEU A 43 -2.68 -11.94 -21.44
CA LEU A 43 -4.07 -12.25 -21.13
C LEU A 43 -4.95 -10.99 -21.04
N GLU A 44 -4.55 -9.90 -21.65
CA GLU A 44 -5.24 -8.62 -21.56
C GLU A 44 -6.73 -8.74 -21.93
N ASP A 45 -7.62 -8.45 -20.95
CA ASP A 45 -9.08 -8.50 -21.10
C ASP A 45 -9.76 -7.16 -20.78
N GLY A 46 -8.98 -6.17 -20.32
CA GLY A 46 -9.46 -4.84 -19.93
C GLY A 46 -10.22 -4.78 -18.59
N VAL A 47 -10.32 -5.88 -17.86
CA VAL A 47 -11.01 -5.98 -16.56
C VAL A 47 -10.07 -6.52 -15.48
N ASP A 48 -9.63 -7.78 -15.60
CA ASP A 48 -8.76 -8.44 -14.64
C ASP A 48 -7.28 -8.30 -15.03
N TYR A 49 -6.99 -8.34 -16.31
CA TYR A 49 -5.64 -8.18 -16.88
C TYR A 49 -5.54 -6.87 -17.63
N VAL A 50 -5.06 -5.85 -16.96
CA VAL A 50 -4.87 -4.51 -17.52
C VAL A 50 -3.40 -4.10 -17.37
N PRO A 51 -2.64 -3.95 -18.48
CA PRO A 51 -1.26 -3.50 -18.42
C PRO A 51 -1.13 -2.12 -17.78
N ALA A 52 -0.31 -2.02 -16.74
CA ALA A 52 -0.04 -0.77 -16.04
C ALA A 52 1.37 -0.26 -16.34
N LYS A 53 1.52 1.08 -16.39
CA LYS A 53 2.85 1.69 -16.56
C LYS A 53 3.72 1.45 -15.32
N ALA A 54 4.99 1.14 -15.51
CA ALA A 54 5.93 0.81 -14.43
C ALA A 54 5.94 1.82 -13.26
N PRO A 55 5.93 3.15 -13.46
CA PRO A 55 5.88 4.10 -12.34
C PRO A 55 4.58 4.01 -11.51
N VAL A 56 3.45 3.74 -12.16
CA VAL A 56 2.15 3.57 -11.46
C VAL A 56 2.16 2.29 -10.63
N LEU A 57 2.66 1.20 -11.22
CA LEU A 57 2.77 -0.09 -10.56
C LEU A 57 3.72 0.00 -9.34
N MET A 58 4.86 0.66 -9.50
CA MET A 58 5.81 0.90 -8.41
C MET A 58 5.20 1.75 -7.28
N GLY A 59 4.51 2.83 -7.61
CA GLY A 59 3.84 3.69 -6.63
C GLY A 59 2.73 2.95 -5.88
N HIS A 60 1.91 2.17 -6.58
CA HIS A 60 0.89 1.33 -5.97
C HIS A 60 1.50 0.27 -5.03
N HIS A 61 2.53 -0.43 -5.48
CA HIS A 61 3.21 -1.45 -4.69
C HIS A 61 3.84 -0.85 -3.42
N PHE A 62 4.55 0.28 -3.56
CA PHE A 62 5.14 1.00 -2.45
C PHE A 62 4.08 1.46 -1.43
N SER A 63 2.98 2.07 -1.86
CA SER A 63 1.91 2.51 -0.97
C SER A 63 1.19 1.35 -0.29
N SER A 64 1.06 0.22 -0.96
CA SER A 64 0.44 -0.99 -0.39
C SER A 64 1.28 -1.60 0.72
N ILE A 65 2.61 -1.57 0.58
CA ILE A 65 3.55 -2.05 1.61
C ILE A 65 3.68 -1.02 2.74
N ALA A 66 3.87 0.26 2.40
CA ALA A 66 4.06 1.35 3.37
C ALA A 66 2.73 1.81 4.01
N GLY A 67 1.88 0.87 4.40
CA GLY A 67 0.67 1.14 5.16
C GLY A 67 0.93 1.51 6.62
N ALA A 68 -0.11 1.56 7.44
CA ALA A 68 -0.02 1.94 8.85
C ALA A 68 0.91 1.02 9.68
N GLY A 69 0.97 -0.28 9.37
CA GLY A 69 1.78 -1.26 10.09
C GLY A 69 3.27 -0.92 10.11
N PRO A 70 3.94 -0.71 8.96
CA PRO A 70 5.35 -0.30 8.90
C PRO A 70 5.66 1.03 9.60
N ILE A 71 4.70 1.91 9.79
CA ILE A 71 4.86 3.19 10.49
C ILE A 71 4.65 2.99 11.99
N THR A 72 3.50 2.45 12.40
CA THR A 72 3.12 2.32 13.81
C THR A 72 3.86 1.18 14.53
N GLY A 73 4.26 0.14 13.80
CA GLY A 73 4.97 -1.01 14.34
C GLY A 73 6.30 -0.65 15.00
N PRO A 74 7.24 0.00 14.29
CA PRO A 74 8.50 0.46 14.87
C PRO A 74 8.32 1.45 16.02
N ILE A 75 7.32 2.36 15.92
CA ILE A 75 7.01 3.30 17.00
C ILE A 75 6.58 2.54 18.27
N GLY A 76 5.67 1.59 18.15
CA GLY A 76 5.23 0.76 19.26
C GLY A 76 6.35 -0.12 19.82
N ALA A 77 7.19 -0.68 18.95
CA ALA A 77 8.32 -1.51 19.36
C ALA A 77 9.47 -0.73 20.02
N ALA A 78 9.50 0.60 19.88
CA ALA A 78 10.51 1.46 20.51
C ALA A 78 10.53 1.35 22.06
N ILE A 79 9.43 0.90 22.68
CA ILE A 79 9.39 0.58 24.12
C ILE A 79 10.43 -0.48 24.54
N PHE A 80 10.81 -1.37 23.63
CA PHE A 80 11.84 -2.39 23.85
C PHE A 80 13.27 -1.89 23.62
N GLY A 81 13.42 -0.60 23.27
CA GLY A 81 14.67 0.03 22.92
C GLY A 81 14.93 0.07 21.41
N TRP A 82 15.80 0.97 20.99
CA TRP A 82 16.07 1.23 19.58
C TRP A 82 16.87 0.10 18.88
N VAL A 83 17.74 -0.62 19.61
CA VAL A 83 18.60 -1.68 19.04
C VAL A 83 17.77 -2.86 18.51
N PRO A 84 16.87 -3.47 19.28
CA PRO A 84 16.00 -4.54 18.79
C PRO A 84 15.17 -4.11 17.57
N VAL A 85 14.65 -2.86 17.58
CA VAL A 85 13.84 -2.32 16.47
C VAL A 85 14.67 -2.22 15.20
N VAL A 86 15.86 -1.61 15.28
CA VAL A 86 16.76 -1.45 14.12
C VAL A 86 17.19 -2.80 13.57
N LEU A 87 17.57 -3.74 14.42
CA LEU A 87 17.94 -5.09 14.00
C LEU A 87 16.78 -5.80 13.31
N TRP A 88 15.57 -5.70 13.86
CA TRP A 88 14.39 -6.30 13.24
C TRP A 88 14.03 -5.67 11.90
N VAL A 89 14.10 -4.34 11.79
CA VAL A 89 13.83 -3.63 10.52
C VAL A 89 14.84 -4.05 9.44
N LEU A 90 16.13 -4.16 9.77
CA LEU A 90 17.17 -4.54 8.82
C LEU A 90 17.09 -6.03 8.45
N ILE A 91 17.17 -6.91 9.44
CA ILE A 91 17.19 -8.36 9.20
C ILE A 91 15.82 -8.83 8.73
N GLY A 92 14.75 -8.39 9.40
CA GLY A 92 13.38 -8.72 9.02
C GLY A 92 13.02 -8.20 7.63
N GLY A 93 13.39 -6.95 7.32
CA GLY A 93 13.15 -6.34 6.02
C GLY A 93 13.87 -7.06 4.88
N ILE A 94 15.14 -7.44 5.06
CA ILE A 94 15.94 -8.10 4.02
C ILE A 94 15.55 -9.57 3.86
N PHE A 95 15.56 -10.34 4.95
CA PHE A 95 15.49 -11.80 4.89
C PHE A 95 14.05 -12.36 4.98
N PHE A 96 13.13 -11.62 5.57
CA PHE A 96 11.72 -12.05 5.67
C PHE A 96 10.83 -11.25 4.74
N GLY A 97 10.71 -9.94 4.90
CA GLY A 97 9.81 -9.11 4.11
C GLY A 97 10.16 -9.12 2.63
N GLY A 98 11.40 -8.77 2.28
CA GLY A 98 11.85 -8.70 0.89
C GLY A 98 11.76 -10.05 0.16
N VAL A 99 12.13 -11.15 0.83
CA VAL A 99 12.04 -12.50 0.25
C VAL A 99 10.59 -12.93 0.09
N HIS A 100 9.74 -12.67 1.08
CA HIS A 100 8.32 -13.01 1.02
C HIS A 100 7.62 -12.28 -0.13
N ASP A 101 7.80 -10.97 -0.21
CA ASP A 101 7.11 -10.16 -1.22
C ASP A 101 7.61 -10.46 -2.63
N PHE A 102 8.93 -10.58 -2.80
CA PHE A 102 9.53 -10.98 -4.08
C PHE A 102 9.11 -12.40 -4.48
N GLY A 103 9.07 -13.35 -3.53
CA GLY A 103 8.63 -14.72 -3.77
C GLY A 103 7.17 -14.82 -4.16
N ALA A 104 6.30 -14.07 -3.48
CA ALA A 104 4.87 -14.02 -3.81
C ALA A 104 4.62 -13.47 -5.21
N LEU A 105 5.30 -12.36 -5.56
CA LEU A 105 5.21 -11.75 -6.89
C LEU A 105 5.73 -12.70 -7.98
N PHE A 106 6.89 -13.30 -7.76
CA PHE A 106 7.51 -14.22 -8.71
C PHE A 106 6.66 -15.49 -8.93
N ALA A 107 6.13 -16.06 -7.85
CA ALA A 107 5.24 -17.20 -7.94
C ALA A 107 3.94 -16.87 -8.70
N SER A 108 3.37 -15.69 -8.46
CA SER A 108 2.19 -15.21 -9.17
C SER A 108 2.45 -15.03 -10.67
N LEU A 109 3.57 -14.41 -11.05
CA LEU A 109 3.96 -14.25 -12.45
C LEU A 109 4.10 -15.61 -13.17
N ARG A 110 4.73 -16.59 -12.53
CA ARG A 110 4.85 -17.96 -13.09
C ARG A 110 3.54 -18.71 -13.19
N HIS A 111 2.53 -18.32 -12.44
CA HIS A 111 1.18 -18.91 -12.45
C HIS A 111 0.15 -17.98 -13.09
N LYS A 112 0.51 -17.27 -14.14
CA LYS A 112 -0.39 -16.42 -14.94
C LYS A 112 -1.09 -15.32 -14.11
N GLY A 113 -0.40 -14.72 -13.15
CA GLY A 113 -0.98 -13.68 -12.29
C GLY A 113 -1.98 -14.18 -11.24
N GLN A 114 -2.02 -15.49 -10.98
CA GLN A 114 -2.97 -16.05 -10.03
C GLN A 114 -2.62 -15.75 -8.57
N SER A 115 -3.66 -15.81 -7.73
CA SER A 115 -3.52 -15.62 -6.28
C SER A 115 -2.76 -16.78 -5.62
N ILE A 116 -2.18 -16.52 -4.44
CA ILE A 116 -1.47 -17.53 -3.64
C ILE A 116 -2.35 -18.75 -3.37
N GLY A 117 -3.66 -18.57 -3.17
CA GLY A 117 -4.61 -19.66 -2.95
C GLY A 117 -4.66 -20.64 -4.14
N GLU A 118 -4.61 -20.13 -5.38
CA GLU A 118 -4.57 -20.99 -6.58
C GLU A 118 -3.22 -21.68 -6.70
N ILE A 119 -2.12 -20.98 -6.44
CA ILE A 119 -0.77 -21.54 -6.44
C ILE A 119 -0.66 -22.70 -5.43
N ILE A 120 -1.22 -22.56 -4.24
CA ILE A 120 -1.30 -23.62 -3.23
C ILE A 120 -2.13 -24.79 -3.77
N SER A 121 -3.23 -24.53 -4.47
CA SER A 121 -4.07 -25.58 -5.06
C SER A 121 -3.29 -26.46 -6.03
N VAL A 122 -2.47 -25.83 -6.89
CA VAL A 122 -1.67 -26.52 -7.90
C VAL A 122 -0.54 -27.35 -7.26
N ASN A 123 0.14 -26.79 -6.26
CA ASN A 123 1.34 -27.42 -5.68
C ASN A 123 1.05 -28.35 -4.49
N MET A 124 0.02 -28.05 -3.67
CA MET A 124 -0.28 -28.76 -2.41
C MET A 124 -1.67 -29.40 -2.40
N GLY A 125 -2.48 -29.12 -3.41
CA GLY A 125 -3.81 -29.69 -3.57
C GLY A 125 -4.95 -28.92 -2.93
N LYS A 126 -6.18 -29.35 -3.24
CA LYS A 126 -7.44 -28.65 -2.88
C LYS A 126 -7.69 -28.53 -1.37
N ARG A 127 -7.20 -29.46 -0.55
CA ARG A 127 -7.38 -29.39 0.91
C ARG A 127 -6.55 -28.25 1.50
N ALA A 128 -5.29 -28.12 1.09
CA ALA A 128 -4.40 -27.04 1.51
C ALA A 128 -4.95 -25.67 1.07
N LYS A 129 -5.45 -25.54 -0.16
CA LYS A 129 -6.14 -24.34 -0.64
C LYS A 129 -7.29 -23.95 0.28
N ARG A 130 -8.17 -24.90 0.65
CA ARG A 130 -9.33 -24.61 1.51
C ARG A 130 -8.92 -24.10 2.87
N LEU A 131 -7.95 -24.74 3.51
CA LEU A 131 -7.43 -24.32 4.81
C LEU A 131 -6.79 -22.92 4.72
N PHE A 132 -6.00 -22.67 3.68
CA PHE A 132 -5.39 -21.37 3.43
C PHE A 132 -6.44 -20.27 3.24
N ILE A 133 -7.48 -20.51 2.43
CA ILE A 133 -8.56 -19.54 2.21
C ILE A 133 -9.27 -19.18 3.51
N ILE A 134 -9.59 -20.18 4.36
CA ILE A 134 -10.23 -19.91 5.65
C ILE A 134 -9.31 -19.06 6.53
N PHE A 135 -8.03 -19.42 6.64
CA PHE A 135 -7.05 -18.67 7.42
C PHE A 135 -6.91 -17.24 6.88
N ALA A 136 -6.71 -17.08 5.57
CA ALA A 136 -6.56 -15.77 4.93
C ALA A 136 -7.82 -14.91 5.13
N TYR A 137 -9.01 -15.47 4.98
CA TYR A 137 -10.27 -14.76 5.17
C TYR A 137 -10.41 -14.22 6.60
N LEU A 138 -10.17 -15.06 7.61
CA LEU A 138 -10.24 -14.63 9.02
C LEU A 138 -9.18 -13.57 9.34
N THR A 139 -7.97 -13.73 8.83
CA THR A 139 -6.88 -12.76 9.00
C THR A 139 -7.22 -11.42 8.34
N LEU A 140 -7.76 -11.44 7.11
CA LEU A 140 -8.15 -10.22 6.40
C LEU A 140 -9.29 -9.47 7.11
N ILE A 141 -10.28 -10.16 7.66
CA ILE A 141 -11.32 -9.52 8.49
C ILE A 141 -10.70 -8.78 9.67
N LEU A 142 -9.77 -9.42 10.37
CA LEU A 142 -9.09 -8.81 11.51
C LEU A 142 -8.29 -7.57 11.08
N VAL A 143 -7.53 -7.67 10.00
CA VAL A 143 -6.74 -6.56 9.44
C VAL A 143 -7.63 -5.39 9.01
N VAL A 144 -8.72 -5.68 8.29
CA VAL A 144 -9.70 -4.65 7.86
C VAL A 144 -10.32 -3.95 9.06
N ALA A 145 -10.73 -4.71 10.09
CA ALA A 145 -11.31 -4.15 11.30
C ALA A 145 -10.31 -3.24 12.05
N ALA A 146 -9.05 -3.68 12.17
CA ALA A 146 -7.99 -2.89 12.79
C ALA A 146 -7.73 -1.58 12.05
N PHE A 147 -7.57 -1.63 10.72
CA PHE A 147 -7.33 -0.43 9.93
C PHE A 147 -8.54 0.50 9.88
N ALA A 148 -9.76 -0.03 9.77
CA ALA A 148 -10.97 0.77 9.85
C ALA A 148 -11.06 1.53 11.18
N SER A 149 -10.69 0.86 12.28
CA SER A 149 -10.62 1.49 13.61
C SER A 149 -9.58 2.61 13.69
N ILE A 150 -8.37 2.40 13.14
CA ILE A 150 -7.32 3.42 13.09
C ILE A 150 -7.79 4.63 12.29
N VAL A 151 -8.34 4.43 11.08
CA VAL A 151 -8.83 5.50 10.21
C VAL A 151 -9.97 6.27 10.88
N ALA A 152 -10.95 5.57 11.46
CA ALA A 152 -12.04 6.22 12.17
C ALA A 152 -11.57 6.99 13.41
N GLY A 153 -10.53 6.50 14.08
CA GLY A 153 -9.89 7.18 15.21
C GLY A 153 -9.12 8.43 14.81
N THR A 154 -8.49 8.40 13.62
CA THR A 154 -7.76 9.56 13.08
C THR A 154 -8.69 10.68 12.63
N PHE A 155 -9.85 10.34 12.05
CA PHE A 155 -10.77 11.33 11.47
C PHE A 155 -11.93 11.71 12.37
N GLY A 156 -12.25 10.91 13.38
CA GLY A 156 -13.37 11.15 14.26
C GLY A 156 -13.14 12.31 15.24
N THR A 157 -14.14 13.16 15.44
CA THR A 157 -14.14 14.18 16.51
C THR A 157 -14.23 13.57 17.91
N THR A 158 -14.55 12.29 17.99
CA THR A 158 -14.56 11.50 19.24
C THR A 158 -13.71 10.24 19.04
N ASN A 159 -13.07 9.78 20.11
CA ASN A 159 -12.39 8.47 20.10
C ASN A 159 -13.39 7.31 20.23
N ALA A 160 -12.89 6.06 20.21
CA ALA A 160 -13.72 4.87 20.37
C ALA A 160 -14.51 4.83 21.70
N ALA A 161 -14.00 5.46 22.76
CA ALA A 161 -14.65 5.60 24.07
C ALA A 161 -15.65 6.78 24.14
N GLY A 162 -15.77 7.58 23.08
CA GLY A 162 -16.68 8.72 23.01
C GLY A 162 -16.12 10.04 23.55
N ALA A 163 -14.84 10.10 23.93
CA ALA A 163 -14.19 11.32 24.36
C ALA A 163 -13.84 12.22 23.16
N ALA A 164 -13.99 13.55 23.31
CA ALA A 164 -13.74 14.51 22.24
C ALA A 164 -12.25 14.59 21.85
N VAL A 165 -11.95 14.63 20.53
CA VAL A 165 -10.62 14.79 19.95
C VAL A 165 -10.66 15.99 19.00
N SER A 166 -9.98 17.08 19.36
CA SER A 166 -10.10 18.36 18.66
C SER A 166 -9.32 18.50 17.36
N GLU A 167 -8.24 17.72 17.16
CA GLU A 167 -7.33 17.86 16.01
C GLU A 167 -7.68 17.02 14.78
N ALA A 168 -8.51 15.99 14.93
CA ALA A 168 -8.85 15.02 13.88
C ALA A 168 -9.58 15.62 12.65
N VAL A 169 -10.16 16.79 12.78
CA VAL A 169 -11.03 17.39 11.75
C VAL A 169 -10.25 17.88 10.53
N LYS A 170 -9.01 18.32 10.71
CA LYS A 170 -8.17 18.88 9.63
C LYS A 170 -7.77 17.80 8.63
N ASP A 171 -7.41 16.62 9.13
CA ASP A 171 -6.94 15.49 8.30
C ASP A 171 -8.07 14.87 7.49
N THR A 172 -9.28 14.90 8.02
CA THR A 172 -10.49 14.37 7.39
C THR A 172 -10.78 15.00 6.04
N ASN A 173 -10.81 16.33 6.00
CA ASN A 173 -11.20 17.07 4.79
C ASN A 173 -10.19 16.91 3.67
N ALA A 174 -8.90 16.88 3.98
CA ALA A 174 -7.84 16.64 3.04
C ALA A 174 -7.94 15.22 2.43
N SER A 175 -8.22 14.22 3.25
CA SER A 175 -8.32 12.82 2.80
C SER A 175 -9.53 12.56 1.92
N VAL A 176 -10.71 13.14 2.23
CA VAL A 176 -11.90 13.01 1.38
C VAL A 176 -11.69 13.65 0.02
N ALA A 177 -11.08 14.83 -0.03
CA ALA A 177 -10.74 15.50 -1.29
C ALA A 177 -9.74 14.66 -2.12
N MET A 178 -8.78 14.01 -1.47
CA MET A 178 -7.78 13.17 -2.12
C MET A 178 -8.38 11.91 -2.79
N VAL A 179 -9.38 11.27 -2.18
CA VAL A 179 -10.08 10.13 -2.81
C VAL A 179 -10.77 10.56 -4.09
N SER A 180 -11.46 11.71 -4.08
CA SER A 180 -12.13 12.26 -5.26
C SER A 180 -11.13 12.59 -6.37
N LEU A 181 -10.00 13.19 -6.00
CA LEU A 181 -8.91 13.51 -6.94
C LEU A 181 -8.31 12.25 -7.58
N ALA A 182 -8.15 11.18 -6.82
CA ALA A 182 -7.60 9.91 -7.32
C ALA A 182 -8.50 9.29 -8.41
N ILE A 183 -9.82 9.36 -8.25
CA ILE A 183 -10.79 8.88 -9.24
C ILE A 183 -10.66 9.70 -10.54
N ILE A 184 -10.60 11.03 -10.43
CA ILE A 184 -10.42 11.92 -11.58
C ILE A 184 -9.09 11.64 -12.29
N PHE A 185 -8.01 11.48 -11.55
CA PHE A 185 -6.69 11.15 -12.07
C PHE A 185 -6.71 9.82 -12.84
N GLY A 186 -7.30 8.78 -12.25
CA GLY A 186 -7.43 7.47 -12.89
C GLY A 186 -8.20 7.56 -14.21
N PHE A 187 -9.32 8.27 -14.23
CA PHE A 187 -10.11 8.48 -15.44
C PHE A 187 -9.32 9.23 -16.52
N LEU A 188 -8.59 10.30 -16.17
CA LEU A 188 -7.79 11.08 -17.12
C LEU A 188 -6.65 10.25 -17.72
N VAL A 189 -5.94 9.49 -16.90
CA VAL A 189 -4.78 8.70 -17.35
C VAL A 189 -5.20 7.49 -18.18
N TYR A 190 -6.18 6.72 -17.72
CA TYR A 190 -6.55 5.45 -18.36
C TYR A 190 -7.57 5.60 -19.49
N ARG A 191 -8.49 6.60 -19.41
CA ARG A 191 -9.56 6.77 -20.43
C ARG A 191 -9.25 7.87 -21.43
N ARG A 192 -8.54 8.93 -21.05
CA ARG A 192 -8.23 10.07 -21.91
C ARG A 192 -6.80 10.06 -22.45
N ASN A 193 -5.97 9.07 -22.09
CA ASN A 193 -4.58 8.95 -22.55
C ASN A 193 -3.74 10.22 -22.34
N VAL A 194 -3.99 10.94 -21.25
CA VAL A 194 -3.19 12.11 -20.90
C VAL A 194 -1.75 11.64 -20.63
N PRO A 195 -0.73 12.36 -21.12
CA PRO A 195 0.66 11.98 -20.89
C PRO A 195 0.95 11.94 -19.38
N MET A 196 1.52 10.81 -18.94
CA MET A 196 1.72 10.48 -17.51
C MET A 196 2.45 11.61 -16.75
N GLY A 197 3.49 12.22 -17.36
CA GLY A 197 4.25 13.27 -16.70
C GLY A 197 3.40 14.50 -16.36
N ALA A 198 2.60 14.97 -17.31
CA ALA A 198 1.70 16.10 -17.09
C ALA A 198 0.60 15.76 -16.05
N ALA A 199 0.02 14.58 -16.16
CA ALA A 199 -0.98 14.11 -15.20
C ALA A 199 -0.40 14.01 -13.78
N THR A 200 0.83 13.52 -13.64
CA THR A 200 1.51 13.41 -12.33
C THR A 200 1.76 14.79 -11.72
N ILE A 201 2.27 15.74 -12.47
CA ILE A 201 2.52 17.11 -11.96
C ILE A 201 1.22 17.74 -11.50
N ILE A 202 0.18 17.68 -12.32
CA ILE A 202 -1.14 18.21 -11.97
C ILE A 202 -1.70 17.48 -10.73
N GLY A 203 -1.58 16.15 -10.67
CA GLY A 203 -2.03 15.35 -9.55
C GLY A 203 -1.34 15.71 -8.23
N VAL A 204 -0.01 15.85 -8.24
CA VAL A 204 0.77 16.23 -7.04
C VAL A 204 0.42 17.65 -6.59
N LEU A 205 0.32 18.62 -7.52
CA LEU A 205 -0.10 19.97 -7.18
C LEU A 205 -1.52 20.00 -6.58
N ALA A 206 -2.42 19.20 -7.13
CA ALA A 206 -3.78 19.09 -6.63
C ALA A 206 -3.83 18.45 -5.22
N ILE A 207 -2.97 17.46 -4.91
CA ILE A 207 -2.84 16.90 -3.56
C ILE A 207 -2.41 17.99 -2.57
N VAL A 208 -1.37 18.76 -2.90
CA VAL A 208 -0.89 19.86 -2.04
C VAL A 208 -2.01 20.89 -1.83
N ALA A 209 -2.75 21.23 -2.87
CA ALA A 209 -3.91 22.12 -2.76
C ALA A 209 -5.02 21.53 -1.87
N CYS A 210 -5.35 20.23 -2.01
CA CYS A 210 -6.31 19.55 -1.16
C CYS A 210 -5.89 19.56 0.32
N MET A 211 -4.61 19.34 0.60
CA MET A 211 -4.07 19.43 1.96
C MET A 211 -4.19 20.86 2.52
N ALA A 212 -3.79 21.86 1.74
CA ALA A 212 -3.88 23.27 2.17
C ALA A 212 -5.34 23.69 2.43
N ILE A 213 -6.27 23.29 1.55
CA ILE A 213 -7.71 23.55 1.75
C ILE A 213 -8.23 22.79 2.97
N GLY A 214 -7.86 21.52 3.14
CA GLY A 214 -8.27 20.72 4.30
C GLY A 214 -7.77 21.28 5.63
N MET A 215 -6.59 21.91 5.65
CA MET A 215 -6.05 22.57 6.84
C MET A 215 -6.72 23.90 7.17
N THR A 216 -7.31 24.59 6.18
CA THR A 216 -7.93 25.91 6.37
C THR A 216 -9.45 25.83 6.48
N PHE A 217 -10.07 24.90 5.79
CA PHE A 217 -11.52 24.75 5.71
C PHE A 217 -11.97 23.41 6.30
N HIS A 218 -12.76 23.44 7.38
CA HIS A 218 -13.12 22.25 8.17
C HIS A 218 -14.64 22.05 8.24
N PRO A 219 -15.34 21.74 7.13
CA PRO A 219 -16.80 21.60 7.14
C PRO A 219 -17.29 20.26 7.73
N ILE A 220 -16.42 19.25 7.86
CA ILE A 220 -16.84 17.90 8.25
C ILE A 220 -16.46 17.61 9.70
N TYR A 221 -17.49 17.48 10.55
CA TYR A 221 -17.38 17.15 11.97
C TYR A 221 -18.23 15.91 12.26
N LEU A 222 -17.60 14.71 12.20
CA LEU A 222 -18.30 13.45 12.40
C LEU A 222 -17.69 12.66 13.56
N SER A 223 -18.54 11.95 14.31
CA SER A 223 -18.10 11.09 15.40
C SER A 223 -17.41 9.83 14.87
N TYR A 224 -16.60 9.18 15.72
CA TYR A 224 -15.96 7.91 15.43
C TYR A 224 -16.92 6.84 14.87
N LYS A 225 -18.12 6.70 15.46
CA LYS A 225 -19.11 5.72 15.00
C LYS A 225 -19.59 5.97 13.58
N VAL A 226 -19.80 7.22 13.22
CA VAL A 226 -20.22 7.61 11.87
C VAL A 226 -19.10 7.33 10.88
N TRP A 227 -17.84 7.65 11.24
CA TRP A 227 -16.68 7.30 10.42
C TRP A 227 -16.51 5.81 10.22
N MET A 228 -16.74 4.98 11.24
CA MET A 228 -16.72 3.52 11.09
C MET A 228 -17.71 3.03 10.03
N ILE A 229 -18.92 3.61 9.98
CA ILE A 229 -19.93 3.26 8.98
C ILE A 229 -19.48 3.72 7.58
N ILE A 230 -18.99 4.95 7.45
CA ILE A 230 -18.51 5.50 6.17
C ILE A 230 -17.34 4.68 5.62
N VAL A 231 -16.36 4.36 6.46
CA VAL A 231 -15.22 3.53 6.09
C VAL A 231 -15.66 2.13 5.70
N GLY A 232 -16.61 1.54 6.43
CA GLY A 232 -17.18 0.24 6.09
C GLY A 232 -17.87 0.24 4.72
N LEU A 233 -18.67 1.24 4.41
CA LEU A 233 -19.30 1.41 3.11
C LEU A 233 -18.26 1.64 2.00
N TYR A 234 -17.24 2.47 2.26
CA TYR A 234 -16.13 2.67 1.32
C TYR A 234 -15.40 1.36 1.00
N ILE A 235 -15.08 0.57 2.03
CA ILE A 235 -14.43 -0.75 1.87
C ILE A 235 -15.31 -1.67 1.00
N ALA A 236 -16.62 -1.72 1.27
CA ALA A 236 -17.55 -2.54 0.48
C ALA A 236 -17.57 -2.11 -1.00
N ILE A 237 -17.63 -0.81 -1.28
CA ILE A 237 -17.59 -0.28 -2.65
C ILE A 237 -16.23 -0.58 -3.30
N ALA A 238 -15.13 -0.31 -2.60
CA ALA A 238 -13.80 -0.52 -3.10
C ALA A 238 -13.49 -2.00 -3.42
N SER A 239 -14.09 -2.93 -2.66
CA SER A 239 -13.91 -4.37 -2.88
C SER A 239 -14.54 -4.88 -4.18
N VAL A 240 -15.52 -4.18 -4.73
CA VAL A 240 -16.21 -4.54 -5.98
C VAL A 240 -15.66 -3.76 -7.18
N THR A 241 -14.95 -2.65 -6.91
CA THR A 241 -14.40 -1.79 -7.96
C THR A 241 -13.07 -2.37 -8.47
N PRO A 242 -12.87 -2.45 -9.80
CA PRO A 242 -11.58 -2.87 -10.37
C PRO A 242 -10.41 -2.03 -9.86
N VAL A 243 -9.30 -2.69 -9.55
CA VAL A 243 -8.11 -2.09 -8.90
C VAL A 243 -7.56 -0.90 -9.70
N TRP A 244 -7.57 -0.98 -11.02
CA TRP A 244 -7.03 0.06 -11.91
C TRP A 244 -7.87 1.35 -11.93
N ILE A 245 -9.14 1.30 -11.52
CA ILE A 245 -10.02 2.48 -11.51
C ILE A 245 -9.78 3.32 -10.24
N LEU A 246 -9.70 2.68 -9.09
CA LEU A 246 -9.70 3.35 -7.79
C LEU A 246 -8.37 3.21 -7.05
N LEU A 247 -7.88 1.98 -6.88
CA LEU A 247 -6.76 1.71 -5.98
C LEU A 247 -5.41 2.14 -6.57
N GLN A 248 -5.10 1.74 -7.80
CA GLN A 248 -3.83 2.09 -8.44
C GLN A 248 -3.60 3.61 -8.55
N PRO A 249 -4.56 4.44 -9.05
CA PRO A 249 -4.38 5.88 -9.13
C PRO A 249 -4.23 6.54 -7.77
N ARG A 250 -5.04 6.10 -6.79
CA ARG A 250 -4.99 6.61 -5.42
C ARG A 250 -3.62 6.32 -4.78
N ASP A 251 -3.17 5.09 -4.87
CA ASP A 251 -1.93 4.66 -4.23
C ASP A 251 -0.71 5.25 -4.93
N TYR A 252 -0.75 5.40 -6.25
CA TYR A 252 0.28 6.13 -6.99
C TYR A 252 0.41 7.58 -6.51
N LEU A 253 -0.70 8.30 -6.38
CA LEU A 253 -0.69 9.67 -5.86
C LEU A 253 -0.26 9.74 -4.39
N SER A 254 -0.72 8.79 -3.55
CA SER A 254 -0.33 8.68 -2.14
C SER A 254 1.16 8.42 -1.96
N SER A 255 1.81 7.73 -2.89
CA SER A 255 3.25 7.44 -2.81
C SER A 255 4.10 8.71 -2.78
N PHE A 256 3.68 9.78 -3.44
CA PHE A 256 4.39 11.08 -3.40
C PHE A 256 4.34 11.72 -2.02
N LEU A 257 3.21 11.58 -1.29
CA LEU A 257 3.14 12.05 0.10
C LEU A 257 4.06 11.23 1.01
N LEU A 258 4.12 9.91 0.81
CA LEU A 258 5.03 9.05 1.55
C LEU A 258 6.49 9.40 1.27
N TYR A 259 6.87 9.65 0.01
CA TYR A 259 8.22 10.11 -0.33
C TYR A 259 8.53 11.47 0.29
N ALA A 260 7.60 12.42 0.26
CA ALA A 260 7.78 13.72 0.87
C ALA A 260 7.90 13.65 2.40
N MET A 261 7.24 12.68 3.05
CA MET A 261 7.36 12.46 4.49
C MET A 261 8.72 11.86 4.89
N LEU A 262 9.35 11.10 3.96
CA LEU A 262 10.65 10.48 4.20
C LEU A 262 11.84 11.42 3.92
N ALA A 263 11.65 12.49 3.11
CA ALA A 263 12.68 13.45 2.73
C ALA A 263 12.84 14.57 3.75
#